data_c8268581a87a111f89c84a42d80208a2
#
_entry.id   c8268581a87a111f89c84a42d80208a2
#
_cell.length_a   1.000
_cell.length_b   1.000
_cell.length_c   1.000
_cell.angle_alpha   90.00
_cell.angle_beta   90.00
_cell.angle_gamma   90.00
#
_symmetry.space_group_name_H-M   'P 1'
#
loop_
_entity.id
_entity.type
_entity.pdbx_description
1 polymer ?
#
loop_
_entity_poly.entity_id
_entity_poly.type
_entity_poly.pdbx_seq_one_letter_code
_entity_poly.pdbx_strand_id
1 'polypeptide(L)'
;SNKAVEMVASGRMPVAVPMMFGYVDVRDVATAHILAMQTPASNGERFALVEKDLWYTDVAKILRDNGFDKAPTMGIPVWLAKILANFNKELKLTLPYLGRTRSIKNTKAKEILGWDPRPAEESILDIANQMKDLGILK
;
A
#
# COMPACT_ATOMS: atom_id res chain seq x y z
N SER A 1 -4.66 -1.06 -2.86
CA SER A 1 -4.03 -0.69 -4.05
C SER A 1 -4.42 0.71 -4.52
N ASN A 2 -4.61 1.00 -5.81
CA ASN A 2 -4.78 2.35 -6.35
C ASN A 2 -5.83 3.20 -5.60
N LYS A 3 -6.96 2.60 -5.21
CA LYS A 3 -8.01 3.29 -4.45
C LYS A 3 -7.52 3.79 -3.08
N ALA A 4 -6.61 3.09 -2.43
CA ALA A 4 -6.05 3.54 -1.15
C ALA A 4 -5.18 4.79 -1.33
N VAL A 5 -4.33 4.81 -2.36
CA VAL A 5 -3.51 5.99 -2.70
C VAL A 5 -4.41 7.16 -3.10
N GLU A 6 -5.44 6.92 -3.92
CA GLU A 6 -6.43 7.93 -4.31
C GLU A 6 -7.12 8.57 -3.09
N MET A 7 -7.61 7.75 -2.17
CA MET A 7 -8.30 8.24 -0.96
C MET A 7 -7.41 9.12 -0.10
N VAL A 8 -6.13 8.73 0.05
CA VAL A 8 -5.16 9.50 0.83
C VAL A 8 -4.77 10.78 0.08
N ALA A 9 -4.41 10.68 -1.20
CA ALA A 9 -3.93 11.81 -1.99
C ALA A 9 -5.03 12.86 -2.28
N SER A 10 -6.29 12.44 -2.43
CA SER A 10 -7.42 13.34 -2.70
C SER A 10 -7.94 14.10 -1.47
N GLY A 11 -7.49 13.74 -0.26
CA GLY A 11 -8.01 14.30 1.00
C GLY A 11 -9.38 13.76 1.40
N ARG A 12 -9.91 12.74 0.70
CA ARG A 12 -11.17 12.08 1.12
C ARG A 12 -11.02 11.37 2.47
N MET A 13 -9.79 11.09 2.87
CA MET A 13 -9.45 10.57 4.18
C MET A 13 -8.85 11.72 5.01
N PRO A 14 -9.63 12.42 5.84
CA PRO A 14 -9.18 13.61 6.58
C PRO A 14 -8.15 13.25 7.67
N VAL A 15 -8.14 12.01 8.11
CA VAL A 15 -7.19 11.48 9.10
C VAL A 15 -6.73 10.08 8.67
N ALA A 16 -5.45 9.78 8.85
CA ALA A 16 -4.93 8.45 8.54
C ALA A 16 -5.38 7.44 9.59
N VAL A 17 -6.15 6.43 9.17
CA VAL A 17 -6.56 5.33 10.04
C VAL A 17 -5.38 4.39 10.30
N PRO A 18 -5.28 3.79 11.50
CA PRO A 18 -4.17 2.92 11.87
C PRO A 18 -4.29 1.55 11.18
N MET A 19 -4.05 1.51 9.89
CA MET A 19 -4.05 0.30 9.06
C MET A 19 -2.72 0.17 8.32
N MET A 20 -2.22 -1.05 8.25
CA MET A 20 -1.00 -1.41 7.55
C MET A 20 -1.33 -2.32 6.36
N PHE A 21 -0.73 -2.06 5.22
CA PHE A 21 -0.84 -2.87 4.02
C PHE A 21 0.52 -3.13 3.39
N GLY A 22 0.64 -4.30 2.76
CA GLY A 22 1.77 -4.61 1.90
C GLY A 22 1.62 -3.94 0.53
N TYR A 23 2.67 -3.25 0.11
CA TYR A 23 2.77 -2.57 -1.19
C TYR A 23 3.72 -3.30 -2.10
N VAL A 24 3.37 -3.37 -3.36
CA VAL A 24 4.19 -3.89 -4.45
C VAL A 24 3.72 -3.26 -5.75
N ASP A 25 4.65 -2.96 -6.64
CA ASP A 25 4.35 -2.47 -7.97
C ASP A 25 3.84 -3.61 -8.87
N VAL A 26 2.82 -3.33 -9.67
CA VAL A 26 2.26 -4.31 -10.61
C VAL A 26 3.29 -4.75 -11.67
N ARG A 27 4.22 -3.87 -12.06
CA ARG A 27 5.32 -4.16 -12.98
C ARG A 27 6.26 -5.21 -12.38
N ASP A 28 6.54 -5.11 -11.08
CA ASP A 28 7.40 -6.05 -10.37
C ASP A 28 6.68 -7.38 -10.08
N VAL A 29 5.36 -7.35 -9.92
CA VAL A 29 4.53 -8.57 -9.90
C VAL A 29 4.61 -9.30 -11.25
N ALA A 30 4.50 -8.57 -12.37
CA ALA A 30 4.65 -9.14 -13.70
C ALA A 30 6.05 -9.76 -13.90
N THR A 31 7.09 -9.05 -13.49
CA THR A 31 8.48 -9.56 -13.51
C THR A 31 8.63 -10.84 -12.69
N ALA A 32 8.04 -10.90 -11.49
CA ALA A 32 8.07 -12.11 -10.65
C ALA A 32 7.42 -13.32 -11.34
N HIS A 33 6.33 -13.11 -12.09
CA HIS A 33 5.70 -14.18 -12.86
C HIS A 33 6.61 -14.71 -13.97
N ILE A 34 7.27 -13.81 -14.71
CA ILE A 34 8.24 -14.20 -15.76
C ILE A 34 9.42 -14.97 -15.14
N LEU A 35 9.99 -14.48 -14.04
CA LEU A 35 11.06 -15.15 -13.33
C LEU A 35 10.64 -16.54 -12.84
N ALA A 36 9.42 -16.66 -12.29
CA ALA A 36 8.91 -17.95 -11.86
C ALA A 36 8.75 -18.94 -13.02
N MET A 37 8.32 -18.49 -14.19
CA MET A 37 8.23 -19.34 -15.40
C MET A 37 9.60 -19.83 -15.88
N GLN A 38 10.65 -19.05 -15.65
CA GLN A 38 12.01 -19.35 -16.09
C GLN A 38 12.86 -20.12 -15.06
N THR A 39 12.39 -20.21 -13.81
CA THR A 39 13.12 -20.80 -12.69
C THR A 39 12.54 -22.17 -12.33
N PRO A 40 13.19 -23.30 -12.68
CA PRO A 40 12.67 -24.64 -12.37
C PRO A 40 12.42 -24.88 -10.87
N ALA A 41 13.20 -24.26 -9.99
CA ALA A 41 13.04 -24.33 -8.54
C ALA A 41 11.75 -23.66 -8.02
N SER A 42 11.00 -22.94 -8.87
CA SER A 42 9.71 -22.35 -8.53
C SER A 42 8.54 -23.33 -8.65
N ASN A 43 8.75 -24.50 -9.27
CA ASN A 43 7.69 -25.46 -9.53
C ASN A 43 7.04 -25.95 -8.21
N GLY A 44 5.71 -25.81 -8.12
CA GLY A 44 4.95 -26.19 -6.94
C GLY A 44 5.08 -25.22 -5.76
N GLU A 45 5.82 -24.13 -5.92
CA GLU A 45 6.09 -23.16 -4.88
C GLU A 45 5.12 -21.97 -4.91
N ARG A 46 4.91 -21.34 -3.75
CA ARG A 46 4.15 -20.10 -3.62
C ARG A 46 5.05 -18.99 -3.10
N PHE A 47 4.93 -17.80 -3.70
CA PHE A 47 5.72 -16.64 -3.37
C PHE A 47 4.83 -15.50 -2.88
N ALA A 48 5.21 -14.87 -1.78
CA ALA A 48 4.60 -13.63 -1.34
C ALA A 48 5.33 -12.46 -2.01
N LEU A 49 4.60 -11.67 -2.78
CA LEU A 49 5.14 -10.52 -3.51
C LEU A 49 4.69 -9.24 -2.80
N VAL A 50 5.47 -8.82 -1.83
CA VAL A 50 5.33 -7.55 -1.10
C VAL A 50 6.71 -6.93 -1.03
N GLU A 51 6.86 -5.68 -1.45
CA GLU A 51 8.12 -4.96 -1.28
C GLU A 51 8.24 -4.46 0.15
N LYS A 52 7.22 -3.73 0.65
CA LYS A 52 7.23 -3.12 1.96
C LYS A 52 5.83 -3.05 2.57
N ASP A 53 5.74 -3.27 3.88
CA ASP A 53 4.53 -3.00 4.65
C ASP A 53 4.56 -1.55 5.14
N LEU A 54 3.51 -0.77 4.82
CA LEU A 54 3.40 0.64 5.18
C LEU A 54 2.07 0.92 5.88
N TRP A 55 2.11 1.76 6.91
CA TRP A 55 0.93 2.34 7.50
C TRP A 55 0.34 3.44 6.59
N TYR A 56 -0.95 3.70 6.70
CA TYR A 56 -1.55 4.84 6.00
C TYR A 56 -0.91 6.19 6.40
N THR A 57 -0.38 6.31 7.60
CA THR A 57 0.42 7.47 8.03
C THR A 57 1.71 7.61 7.23
N ASP A 58 2.38 6.50 6.90
CA ASP A 58 3.60 6.52 6.10
C ASP A 58 3.29 6.91 4.66
N VAL A 59 2.22 6.35 4.09
CA VAL A 59 1.74 6.72 2.75
C VAL A 59 1.36 8.20 2.68
N ALA A 60 0.64 8.70 3.68
CA ALA A 60 0.29 10.10 3.77
C ALA A 60 1.52 11.00 3.83
N LYS A 61 2.54 10.61 4.61
CA LYS A 61 3.81 11.34 4.70
C LYS A 61 4.54 11.35 3.35
N ILE A 62 4.69 10.20 2.68
CA ILE A 62 5.32 10.10 1.36
C ILE A 62 4.64 11.05 0.36
N LEU A 63 3.31 11.04 0.32
CA LEU A 63 2.54 11.89 -0.57
C LEU A 63 2.71 13.38 -0.25
N ARG A 64 2.65 13.78 1.02
CA ARG A 64 2.85 15.18 1.43
C ARG A 64 4.24 15.70 1.12
N ASP A 65 5.26 14.91 1.42
CA ASP A 65 6.66 15.27 1.15
C ASP A 65 6.91 15.49 -0.36
N ASN A 66 5.98 15.03 -1.22
CA ASN A 66 6.03 15.15 -2.67
C ASN A 66 4.90 16.02 -3.28
N GLY A 67 4.33 16.94 -2.50
CA GLY A 67 3.43 17.99 -2.99
C GLY A 67 1.96 17.62 -3.06
N PHE A 68 1.53 16.51 -2.44
CA PHE A 68 0.12 16.16 -2.29
C PHE A 68 -0.43 16.66 -0.95
N ASP A 69 -0.62 17.98 -0.83
CA ASP A 69 -0.94 18.68 0.43
C ASP A 69 -2.28 18.28 1.05
N LYS A 70 -3.18 17.68 0.26
CA LYS A 70 -4.47 17.16 0.74
C LYS A 70 -4.36 15.86 1.53
N ALA A 71 -3.21 15.16 1.45
CA ALA A 71 -2.99 13.96 2.25
C ALA A 71 -3.00 14.30 3.75
N PRO A 72 -3.59 13.44 4.62
CA PRO A 72 -3.75 13.74 6.03
C PRO A 72 -2.41 13.95 6.73
N THR A 73 -2.39 14.91 7.66
CA THR A 73 -1.20 15.21 8.48
C THR A 73 -1.13 14.37 9.75
N MET A 74 -2.27 13.84 10.19
CA MET A 74 -2.39 13.16 11.48
C MET A 74 -3.01 11.78 11.32
N GLY A 75 -2.46 10.83 12.08
CA GLY A 75 -3.10 9.54 12.33
C GLY A 75 -3.99 9.62 13.57
N ILE A 76 -5.00 8.75 13.62
CA ILE A 76 -5.84 8.59 14.81
C ILE A 76 -5.50 7.29 15.55
N PRO A 77 -5.63 7.26 16.89
CA PRO A 77 -5.43 6.04 17.65
C PRO A 77 -6.55 5.02 17.37
N VAL A 78 -6.24 3.75 17.57
CA VAL A 78 -7.15 2.62 17.28
C VAL A 78 -8.50 2.76 17.98
N TRP A 79 -8.51 3.21 19.24
CA TRP A 79 -9.76 3.36 19.98
C TRP A 79 -10.70 4.40 19.35
N LEU A 80 -10.15 5.51 18.84
CA LEU A 80 -10.93 6.55 18.18
C LEU A 80 -11.43 6.06 16.81
N ALA A 81 -10.59 5.35 16.06
CA ALA A 81 -11.00 4.72 14.80
C ALA A 81 -12.17 3.74 14.99
N LYS A 82 -12.16 2.96 16.08
CA LYS A 82 -13.27 2.06 16.44
C LYS A 82 -14.58 2.80 16.74
N ILE A 83 -14.52 3.94 17.42
CA ILE A 83 -15.71 4.78 17.69
C ILE A 83 -16.26 5.32 16.38
N LEU A 84 -15.42 5.91 15.53
CA LEU A 84 -15.82 6.47 14.24
C LEU A 84 -16.40 5.40 13.28
N ALA A 85 -15.95 4.16 13.39
CA ALA A 85 -16.45 3.04 12.60
C ALA A 85 -17.95 2.73 12.88
N ASN A 86 -18.50 3.15 14.01
CA ASN A 86 -19.95 2.99 14.28
C ASN A 86 -20.80 3.92 13.41
N PHE A 87 -20.23 5.04 12.96
CA PHE A 87 -20.91 6.05 12.16
C PHE A 87 -20.56 6.00 10.66
N ASN A 88 -19.55 5.20 10.28
CA ASN A 88 -19.08 5.10 8.90
C ASN A 88 -19.00 3.63 8.46
N LYS A 89 -19.85 3.26 7.48
CA LYS A 89 -19.93 1.87 6.97
C LYS A 89 -18.60 1.39 6.36
N GLU A 90 -17.87 2.26 5.65
CA GLU A 90 -16.60 1.90 5.03
C GLU A 90 -15.55 1.61 6.12
N LEU A 91 -15.49 2.47 7.13
CA LEU A 91 -14.57 2.29 8.26
C LEU A 91 -14.94 1.05 9.10
N LYS A 92 -16.24 0.72 9.18
CA LYS A 92 -16.71 -0.49 9.88
C LYS A 92 -16.17 -1.77 9.25
N LEU A 93 -16.04 -1.82 7.92
CA LEU A 93 -15.45 -2.97 7.21
C LEU A 93 -13.95 -3.12 7.50
N THR A 94 -13.28 -2.09 7.94
CA THR A 94 -11.86 -2.10 8.26
C THR A 94 -11.54 -2.50 9.70
N LEU A 95 -12.54 -2.61 10.58
CA LEU A 95 -12.37 -2.94 12.00
C LEU A 95 -11.45 -4.15 12.26
N PRO A 96 -11.53 -5.26 11.51
CA PRO A 96 -10.67 -6.42 11.73
C PRO A 96 -9.18 -6.14 11.48
N TYR A 97 -8.86 -5.06 10.76
CA TYR A 97 -7.50 -4.72 10.33
C TYR A 97 -6.88 -3.57 11.14
N LEU A 98 -7.69 -2.84 11.92
CA LEU A 98 -7.22 -1.69 12.69
C LEU A 98 -6.17 -2.08 13.73
N GLY A 99 -5.03 -1.39 13.72
CA GLY A 99 -3.95 -1.56 14.67
C GLY A 99 -3.19 -2.89 14.55
N ARG A 100 -3.48 -3.70 13.53
CA ARG A 100 -2.76 -4.95 13.31
C ARG A 100 -1.54 -4.70 12.43
N THR A 101 -0.39 -5.16 12.92
CA THR A 101 0.81 -5.29 12.11
C THR A 101 0.73 -6.56 11.27
N ARG A 102 1.09 -6.46 10.01
CA ARG A 102 1.37 -7.60 9.15
C ARG A 102 2.83 -7.53 8.75
N SER A 103 3.53 -8.64 8.83
CA SER A 103 4.88 -8.76 8.27
C SER A 103 4.86 -9.88 7.26
N ILE A 104 4.76 -9.52 6.00
CA ILE A 104 4.83 -10.48 4.89
C ILE A 104 6.27 -10.51 4.40
N LYS A 105 6.94 -11.66 4.59
CA LYS A 105 8.32 -11.84 4.16
C LYS A 105 8.38 -12.21 2.68
N ASN A 106 9.14 -11.45 1.91
CA ASN A 106 9.41 -11.70 0.49
C ASN A 106 10.74 -12.44 0.26
N THR A 107 11.42 -12.87 1.32
CA THR A 107 12.74 -13.51 1.28
C THR A 107 12.79 -14.64 0.27
N LYS A 108 11.78 -15.53 0.27
CA LYS A 108 11.69 -16.65 -0.67
C LYS A 108 11.64 -16.20 -2.14
N ALA A 109 10.92 -15.12 -2.46
CA ALA A 109 10.87 -14.58 -3.82
C ALA A 109 12.24 -14.02 -4.23
N LYS A 110 12.92 -13.34 -3.34
CA LYS A 110 14.27 -12.80 -3.60
C LYS A 110 15.30 -13.91 -3.79
N GLU A 111 15.31 -14.92 -2.94
CA GLU A 111 16.30 -16.00 -2.95
C GLU A 111 16.10 -16.99 -4.12
N ILE A 112 14.87 -17.38 -4.41
CA ILE A 112 14.59 -18.40 -5.43
C ILE A 112 14.45 -17.78 -6.82
N LEU A 113 13.76 -16.64 -6.93
CA LEU A 113 13.51 -16.01 -8.23
C LEU A 113 14.53 -14.94 -8.61
N GLY A 114 15.39 -14.49 -7.67
CA GLY A 114 16.21 -13.30 -7.89
C GLY A 114 15.36 -12.03 -8.03
N TRP A 115 14.16 -12.01 -7.47
CA TRP A 115 13.22 -10.91 -7.59
C TRP A 115 13.68 -9.68 -6.80
N ASP A 116 13.84 -8.56 -7.49
CA ASP A 116 14.28 -7.28 -6.92
C ASP A 116 13.27 -6.20 -7.27
N PRO A 117 12.26 -5.97 -6.42
CA PRO A 117 11.22 -4.98 -6.67
C PRO A 117 11.70 -3.55 -6.40
N ARG A 118 11.13 -2.61 -7.14
CA ARG A 118 11.33 -1.16 -6.88
C ARG A 118 10.77 -0.76 -5.54
N PRO A 119 11.28 0.32 -4.93
CA PRO A 119 10.78 0.85 -3.66
C PRO A 119 9.28 1.16 -3.72
N ALA A 120 8.54 0.85 -2.66
CA ALA A 120 7.10 1.12 -2.57
C ALA A 120 6.78 2.61 -2.69
N GLU A 121 7.68 3.48 -2.22
CA GLU A 121 7.58 4.93 -2.32
C GLU A 121 7.49 5.39 -3.79
N GLU A 122 8.33 4.83 -4.67
CA GLU A 122 8.31 5.12 -6.12
C GLU A 122 6.96 4.75 -6.72
N SER A 123 6.48 3.54 -6.42
CA SER A 123 5.19 3.04 -6.91
C SER A 123 4.01 3.90 -6.45
N ILE A 124 4.02 4.35 -5.19
CA ILE A 124 2.99 5.23 -4.63
C ILE A 124 2.97 6.57 -5.35
N LEU A 125 4.15 7.15 -5.60
CA LEU A 125 4.28 8.44 -6.28
C LEU A 125 3.91 8.35 -7.76
N ASP A 126 4.32 7.28 -8.45
CA ASP A 126 3.94 7.02 -9.85
C ASP A 126 2.41 7.00 -9.99
N ILE A 127 1.72 6.26 -9.12
CA ILE A 127 0.25 6.18 -9.12
C ILE A 127 -0.37 7.54 -8.83
N ALA A 128 0.11 8.27 -7.83
CA ALA A 128 -0.44 9.57 -7.46
C ALA A 128 -0.25 10.63 -8.56
N ASN A 129 0.94 10.67 -9.19
CA ASN A 129 1.23 11.55 -10.32
C ASN A 129 0.36 11.20 -11.53
N GLN A 130 0.24 9.93 -11.89
CA GLN A 130 -0.63 9.49 -12.97
C GLN A 130 -2.10 9.88 -12.73
N MET A 131 -2.59 9.75 -11.50
CA MET A 131 -3.95 10.19 -11.15
C MET A 131 -4.13 11.71 -11.26
N LYS A 132 -3.09 12.47 -10.93
CA LYS A 132 -3.08 13.92 -11.10
C LYS A 132 -3.12 14.30 -12.57
N ASP A 133 -2.30 13.68 -13.42
CA ASP A 133 -2.24 13.93 -14.86
C ASP A 133 -3.56 13.56 -15.56
N LEU A 134 -4.25 12.51 -15.09
CA LEU A 134 -5.56 12.11 -15.58
C LEU A 134 -6.72 12.95 -15.01
N GLY A 135 -6.45 13.94 -14.15
CA GLY A 135 -7.47 14.80 -13.54
C GLY A 135 -8.35 14.10 -12.49
N ILE A 136 -7.94 12.93 -12.01
CA ILE A 136 -8.64 12.18 -10.96
C ILE A 136 -8.43 12.84 -9.60
N LEU A 137 -7.22 13.32 -9.35
CA LEU A 137 -6.89 14.14 -8.18
C LEU A 137 -7.04 15.60 -8.55
N LYS A 138 -8.03 16.26 -7.94
CA LYS A 138 -8.27 17.70 -8.10
C LYS A 138 -7.58 18.50 -7.03
#